data_20ee060e12aede00ce4316962c40498f
#
_entry.id   20ee060e12aede00ce4316962c40498f
#
_cell.length_a   1.000
_cell.length_b   1.000
_cell.length_c   1.000
_cell.angle_alpha   90.00
_cell.angle_beta   90.00
_cell.angle_gamma   90.00
#
_symmetry.space_group_name_H-M   'P 1'
#
loop_
_entity.id
_entity.type
_entity.pdbx_description
1 polymer ?
#
loop_
_entity_poly.entity_id
_entity_poly.type
_entity_poly.pdbx_seq_one_letter_code
_entity_poly.pdbx_strand_id
1 'polypeptide(L)'
;ELIYGNTWYYAAAVTQEEAQRIAGCGNVSLRLTKGITDDIAATVHSVGPAEDGRCVVVLACREYLAETTQLRHQTAQIVLHSYTGLRLPSVCLQQEDGTLGVYCAQGSFSRFKPVDMVYQGDDYVLVSVPQNTDGLDTLRPGDEVIMTGVTLDGSQILTGD
;
A
#
# COMPACT_ATOMS: atom_id res chain seq x y z
N GLU A 1 6.48 -30.60 -24.83
CA GLU A 1 5.21 -29.88 -24.74
C GLU A 1 5.39 -28.49 -25.31
N LEU A 2 4.57 -28.08 -26.26
CA LEU A 2 4.64 -26.76 -26.89
C LEU A 2 3.65 -25.83 -26.18
N ILE A 3 4.13 -24.72 -25.59
CA ILE A 3 3.28 -23.74 -24.91
C ILE A 3 2.92 -22.66 -25.92
N TYR A 4 1.62 -22.45 -26.14
CA TYR A 4 1.11 -21.39 -26.98
C TYR A 4 0.55 -20.23 -26.14
N GLY A 5 0.90 -19.02 -26.50
CA GLY A 5 0.42 -17.81 -25.83
C GLY A 5 1.39 -17.26 -24.79
N ASN A 6 1.02 -16.12 -24.20
CA ASN A 6 1.83 -15.37 -23.21
C ASN A 6 1.16 -15.30 -21.84
N THR A 7 0.12 -16.08 -21.61
CA THR A 7 -0.63 -16.06 -20.35
C THR A 7 -0.50 -17.40 -19.64
N TRP A 8 -0.17 -17.35 -18.37
CA TRP A 8 -0.19 -18.50 -17.48
C TRP A 8 -1.10 -18.23 -16.29
N TYR A 9 -1.50 -19.27 -15.59
CA TYR A 9 -2.47 -19.18 -14.53
C TYR A 9 -1.89 -19.72 -13.23
N TYR A 10 -2.12 -18.97 -12.14
CA TYR A 10 -1.84 -19.41 -10.79
C TYR A 10 -3.17 -19.75 -10.10
N ALA A 11 -3.31 -20.98 -9.64
CA ALA A 11 -4.49 -21.43 -8.89
C ALA A 11 -4.13 -21.63 -7.43
N ALA A 12 -4.91 -21.05 -6.53
CA ALA A 12 -4.74 -21.16 -5.08
C ALA A 12 -6.05 -21.52 -4.39
N ALA A 13 -5.98 -22.40 -3.39
CA ALA A 13 -7.09 -22.66 -2.50
C ALA A 13 -6.99 -21.71 -1.29
N VAL A 14 -7.96 -20.83 -1.14
CA VAL A 14 -8.07 -19.82 -0.10
C VAL A 14 -9.36 -19.98 0.69
N THR A 15 -9.51 -19.29 1.80
CA THR A 15 -10.78 -19.24 2.53
C THR A 15 -11.84 -18.47 1.74
N GLN A 16 -13.12 -18.69 2.05
CA GLN A 16 -14.22 -17.99 1.39
C GLN A 16 -14.12 -16.46 1.60
N GLU A 17 -13.69 -16.02 2.77
CA GLU A 17 -13.51 -14.61 3.08
C GLU A 17 -12.39 -13.98 2.22
N GLU A 18 -11.24 -14.64 2.15
CA GLU A 18 -10.12 -14.22 1.29
C GLU A 18 -10.52 -14.18 -0.18
N ALA A 19 -11.27 -15.20 -0.65
CA ALA A 19 -11.76 -15.25 -2.02
C ALA A 19 -12.65 -14.06 -2.38
N GLN A 20 -13.55 -13.65 -1.47
CA GLN A 20 -14.40 -12.48 -1.67
C GLN A 20 -13.58 -11.18 -1.74
N ARG A 21 -12.57 -11.03 -0.87
CA ARG A 21 -11.66 -9.88 -0.90
C ARG A 21 -10.87 -9.81 -2.21
N ILE A 22 -10.33 -10.94 -2.67
CA ILE A 22 -9.60 -11.05 -3.94
C ILE A 22 -10.52 -10.70 -5.12
N ALA A 23 -11.74 -11.25 -5.15
CA ALA A 23 -12.72 -11.00 -6.21
C ALA A 23 -13.06 -9.50 -6.34
N GLY A 24 -13.11 -8.78 -5.22
CA GLY A 24 -13.39 -7.33 -5.20
C GLY A 24 -12.27 -6.47 -5.78
N CYS A 25 -11.02 -6.98 -5.85
CA CYS A 25 -9.87 -6.18 -6.29
C CYS A 25 -9.68 -6.15 -7.82
N GLY A 26 -10.12 -7.17 -8.55
CA GLY A 26 -9.93 -7.29 -10.00
C GLY A 26 -8.49 -7.50 -10.44
N ASN A 27 -7.58 -6.59 -10.05
CA ASN A 27 -6.14 -6.69 -10.26
C ASN A 27 -5.43 -6.84 -8.91
N VAL A 28 -4.45 -7.73 -8.85
CA VAL A 28 -3.65 -8.04 -7.66
C VAL A 28 -2.20 -8.22 -8.08
N SER A 29 -1.28 -8.27 -7.12
CA SER A 29 0.10 -8.69 -7.37
C SER A 29 0.36 -10.05 -6.72
N LEU A 30 1.08 -10.91 -7.42
CA LEU A 30 1.48 -12.23 -6.96
C LEU A 30 2.97 -12.21 -6.63
N ARG A 31 3.31 -12.47 -5.38
CA ARG A 31 4.69 -12.56 -4.91
C ARG A 31 5.03 -14.02 -4.63
N LEU A 32 5.87 -14.62 -5.49
CA LEU A 32 6.33 -15.99 -5.33
C LEU A 32 7.40 -16.06 -4.24
N THR A 33 7.42 -17.16 -3.49
CA THR A 33 8.42 -17.35 -2.43
C THR A 33 9.79 -17.81 -2.96
N LYS A 34 9.84 -18.30 -4.19
CA LYS A 34 11.07 -18.79 -4.84
C LYS A 34 11.07 -18.49 -6.34
N GLY A 35 12.25 -18.24 -6.87
CA GLY A 35 12.51 -18.16 -8.31
C GLY A 35 12.35 -16.77 -8.91
N ILE A 36 11.37 -16.00 -8.48
CA ILE A 36 11.09 -14.63 -8.96
C ILE A 36 11.00 -13.74 -7.74
N THR A 37 11.80 -12.68 -7.69
CA THR A 37 11.84 -11.73 -6.56
C THR A 37 10.87 -10.57 -6.71
N ASP A 38 10.46 -10.30 -7.95
CA ASP A 38 9.58 -9.19 -8.28
C ASP A 38 8.11 -9.56 -8.07
N ASP A 39 7.29 -8.56 -7.80
CA ASP A 39 5.83 -8.72 -7.75
C ASP A 39 5.29 -8.85 -9.17
N ILE A 40 4.56 -9.92 -9.45
CA ILE A 40 4.00 -10.24 -10.76
C ILE A 40 2.60 -9.66 -10.85
N ALA A 41 2.34 -8.82 -11.84
CA ALA A 41 1.00 -8.31 -12.08
C ALA A 41 0.05 -9.44 -12.49
N ALA A 42 -1.07 -9.56 -11.79
CA ALA A 42 -2.06 -10.61 -12.00
C ALA A 42 -3.48 -10.04 -12.02
N THR A 43 -4.32 -10.62 -12.88
CA THR A 43 -5.75 -10.31 -12.95
C THR A 43 -6.54 -11.48 -12.40
N VAL A 44 -7.56 -11.22 -11.61
CA VAL A 44 -8.47 -12.26 -11.12
C VAL A 44 -9.26 -12.81 -12.31
N HIS A 45 -8.96 -14.07 -12.70
CA HIS A 45 -9.60 -14.73 -13.82
C HIS A 45 -10.91 -15.38 -13.42
N SER A 46 -10.92 -16.12 -12.31
CA SER A 46 -12.13 -16.75 -11.78
C SER A 46 -11.99 -17.06 -10.29
N VAL A 47 -13.13 -17.12 -9.63
CA VAL A 47 -13.28 -17.59 -8.25
C VAL A 47 -14.30 -18.71 -8.28
N GLY A 48 -13.88 -19.90 -7.87
CA GLY A 48 -14.74 -21.08 -7.82
C GLY A 48 -15.73 -21.03 -6.65
N PRO A 49 -16.71 -21.94 -6.63
CA PRO A 49 -17.63 -22.09 -5.51
C PRO A 49 -16.88 -22.51 -4.25
N ALA A 50 -17.50 -22.24 -3.09
CA ALA A 50 -16.97 -22.68 -1.81
C ALA A 50 -17.27 -24.18 -1.63
N GLU A 51 -16.23 -24.96 -1.38
CA GLU A 51 -16.29 -26.37 -0.97
C GLU A 51 -15.52 -26.52 0.34
N ASP A 52 -16.13 -27.09 1.35
CA ASP A 52 -15.54 -27.25 2.69
C ASP A 52 -14.92 -25.97 3.28
N GLY A 53 -15.55 -24.81 3.01
CA GLY A 53 -15.10 -23.50 3.47
C GLY A 53 -13.90 -22.91 2.71
N ARG A 54 -13.51 -23.55 1.60
CA ARG A 54 -12.44 -23.09 0.71
C ARG A 54 -12.94 -22.81 -0.71
N CYS A 55 -12.33 -21.84 -1.34
CA CYS A 55 -12.57 -21.50 -2.76
C CYS A 55 -11.26 -21.61 -3.53
N VAL A 56 -11.36 -22.01 -4.79
CA VAL A 56 -10.21 -21.94 -5.71
C VAL A 56 -10.26 -20.62 -6.45
N VAL A 57 -9.22 -19.81 -6.27
CA VAL A 57 -9.00 -18.56 -7.00
C VAL A 57 -8.01 -18.84 -8.11
N VAL A 58 -8.32 -18.40 -9.33
CA VAL A 58 -7.43 -18.48 -10.49
C VAL A 58 -7.02 -17.06 -10.89
N LEU A 59 -5.72 -16.83 -10.91
CA LEU A 59 -5.10 -15.56 -11.31
C LEU A 59 -4.43 -15.74 -12.67
N ALA A 60 -4.66 -14.81 -13.59
CA ALA A 60 -4.01 -14.77 -14.90
C ALA A 60 -2.81 -13.82 -14.85
N CYS A 61 -1.64 -14.33 -15.26
CA CYS A 61 -0.38 -13.60 -15.29
C CYS A 61 0.19 -13.62 -16.71
N ARG A 62 0.91 -12.55 -17.09
CA ARG A 62 1.50 -12.43 -18.43
C ARG A 62 3.03 -12.26 -18.40
N GLU A 63 3.59 -12.00 -17.25
CA GLU A 63 5.02 -11.79 -17.04
C GLU A 63 5.68 -13.11 -16.60
N TYR A 64 6.98 -13.24 -16.82
CA TYR A 64 7.80 -14.37 -16.34
C TYR A 64 7.34 -15.76 -16.77
N LEU A 65 6.72 -15.87 -17.97
CA LEU A 65 6.23 -17.17 -18.47
C LEU A 65 7.34 -18.23 -18.57
N ALA A 66 8.52 -17.84 -19.04
CA ALA A 66 9.65 -18.76 -19.23
C ALA A 66 10.14 -19.33 -17.88
N GLU A 67 10.26 -18.46 -16.87
CA GLU A 67 10.71 -18.80 -15.52
C GLU A 67 9.69 -19.66 -14.79
N THR A 68 8.40 -19.42 -15.01
CA THR A 68 7.32 -20.14 -14.33
C THR A 68 7.03 -21.50 -14.92
N THR A 69 7.46 -21.81 -16.15
CA THR A 69 7.20 -23.11 -16.81
C THR A 69 7.73 -24.31 -16.04
N GLN A 70 8.78 -24.15 -15.27
CA GLN A 70 9.38 -25.18 -14.42
C GLN A 70 8.83 -25.21 -12.99
N LEU A 71 8.01 -24.22 -12.61
CA LEU A 71 7.49 -24.05 -11.27
C LEU A 71 6.06 -24.57 -11.20
N ARG A 72 5.87 -25.84 -10.84
CA ARG A 72 4.53 -26.44 -10.80
C ARG A 72 3.77 -26.23 -9.51
N HIS A 73 4.49 -26.22 -8.37
CA HIS A 73 3.92 -25.97 -7.05
C HIS A 73 4.72 -24.89 -6.35
N GLN A 74 4.11 -23.75 -6.13
CA GLN A 74 4.73 -22.59 -5.49
C GLN A 74 3.80 -22.02 -4.43
N THR A 75 4.39 -21.67 -3.30
CA THR A 75 3.71 -20.81 -2.33
C THR A 75 3.86 -19.36 -2.78
N ALA A 76 2.77 -18.60 -2.72
CA ALA A 76 2.76 -17.20 -3.07
C ALA A 76 1.96 -16.38 -2.08
N GLN A 77 2.28 -15.11 -1.98
CA GLN A 77 1.46 -14.10 -1.34
C GLN A 77 0.65 -13.38 -2.42
N ILE A 78 -0.65 -13.23 -2.20
CA ILE A 78 -1.51 -12.41 -3.05
C ILE A 78 -1.61 -11.04 -2.40
N VAL A 79 -1.03 -10.02 -3.03
CA VAL A 79 -1.02 -8.64 -2.57
C VAL A 79 -2.21 -7.93 -3.21
N LEU A 80 -3.21 -7.59 -2.41
CA LEU A 80 -4.47 -7.00 -2.89
C LEU A 80 -4.30 -5.53 -3.25
N HIS A 81 -3.58 -4.78 -2.41
CA HIS A 81 -3.32 -3.36 -2.58
C HIS A 81 -1.88 -3.04 -2.20
N SER A 82 -1.25 -2.18 -2.98
CA SER A 82 0.06 -1.60 -2.67
C SER A 82 -0.07 -0.09 -2.65
N TYR A 83 0.35 0.52 -1.56
CA TYR A 83 0.33 1.97 -1.40
C TYR A 83 1.75 2.49 -1.25
N THR A 84 2.05 3.58 -1.93
CA THR A 84 3.32 4.29 -1.81
C THR A 84 3.07 5.65 -1.19
N GLY A 85 3.81 5.98 -0.14
CA GLY A 85 3.65 7.25 0.56
C GLY A 85 4.63 7.40 1.70
N LEU A 86 4.58 8.56 2.38
CA LEU A 86 5.28 8.78 3.63
C LEU A 86 4.49 8.13 4.76
N ARG A 87 5.16 7.31 5.56
CA ARG A 87 4.57 6.71 6.75
C ARG A 87 4.72 7.64 7.94
N LEU A 88 3.61 7.96 8.56
CA LEU A 88 3.53 8.82 9.76
C LEU A 88 2.79 8.10 10.87
N PRO A 89 3.17 8.29 12.14
CA PRO A 89 2.34 7.88 13.26
C PRO A 89 0.98 8.60 13.22
N SER A 90 -0.12 7.89 13.49
CA SER A 90 -1.47 8.47 13.44
C SER A 90 -1.64 9.66 14.40
N VAL A 91 -0.89 9.67 15.49
CA VAL A 91 -0.91 10.75 16.50
C VAL A 91 -0.36 12.09 16.00
N CYS A 92 0.35 12.10 14.87
CA CYS A 92 0.87 13.34 14.27
C CYS A 92 -0.18 14.09 13.44
N LEU A 93 -1.28 13.41 13.05
CA LEU A 93 -2.32 14.02 12.23
C LEU A 93 -3.11 15.05 13.03
N GLN A 94 -3.26 16.22 12.45
CA GLN A 94 -4.05 17.33 12.95
C GLN A 94 -5.01 17.81 11.86
N GLN A 95 -6.07 18.46 12.28
CA GLN A 95 -7.02 19.09 11.37
C GLN A 95 -7.07 20.58 11.65
N GLU A 96 -6.75 21.41 10.65
CA GLU A 96 -6.81 22.85 10.71
C GLU A 96 -7.71 23.35 9.59
N ASP A 97 -8.70 24.16 9.93
CA ASP A 97 -9.70 24.71 8.98
C ASP A 97 -10.36 23.65 8.04
N GLY A 98 -10.58 22.44 8.57
CA GLY A 98 -11.14 21.33 7.79
C GLY A 98 -10.12 20.58 6.93
N THR A 99 -8.86 20.99 6.90
CA THR A 99 -7.78 20.37 6.14
C THR A 99 -6.97 19.44 7.04
N LEU A 100 -6.73 18.21 6.60
CA LEU A 100 -5.88 17.26 7.30
C LEU A 100 -4.41 17.59 7.02
N GLY A 101 -3.58 17.56 8.06
CA GLY A 101 -2.17 17.89 7.92
C GLY A 101 -1.34 17.46 9.12
N VAL A 102 -0.08 17.85 9.11
CA VAL A 102 0.88 17.64 10.20
C VAL A 102 1.64 18.93 10.48
N TYR A 103 2.05 19.13 11.74
CA TYR A 103 2.98 20.17 12.08
C TYR A 103 4.42 19.69 11.94
N CYS A 104 5.24 20.48 11.23
CA CYS A 104 6.67 20.23 11.06
C CYS A 104 7.47 21.31 11.78
N ALA A 105 8.54 20.90 12.46
CA ALA A 105 9.50 21.83 13.04
C ALA A 105 10.31 22.52 11.94
N GLN A 106 10.44 23.82 12.03
CA GLN A 106 11.21 24.64 11.11
C GLN A 106 12.01 25.69 11.89
N GLY A 107 13.19 25.28 12.39
CA GLY A 107 13.95 26.09 13.34
C GLY A 107 13.19 26.27 14.66
N SER A 108 12.90 27.53 15.05
CA SER A 108 12.16 27.84 16.29
C SER A 108 10.64 27.91 16.11
N PHE A 109 10.12 27.60 14.95
CA PHE A 109 8.69 27.65 14.63
C PHE A 109 8.16 26.31 14.20
N SER A 110 6.86 26.10 14.36
CA SER A 110 6.14 25.01 13.75
C SER A 110 5.34 25.51 12.55
N ARG A 111 5.24 24.68 11.52
CA ARG A 111 4.46 24.97 10.32
C ARG A 111 3.51 23.83 10.02
N PHE A 112 2.23 24.17 9.81
CA PHE A 112 1.26 23.22 9.34
C PHE A 112 1.50 22.88 7.87
N LYS A 113 1.53 21.59 7.55
CA LYS A 113 1.66 21.08 6.19
C LYS A 113 0.49 20.18 5.88
N PRO A 114 -0.36 20.54 4.90
CA PRO A 114 -1.46 19.71 4.50
C PRO A 114 -0.98 18.40 3.89
N VAL A 115 -1.72 17.31 4.13
CA VAL A 115 -1.42 15.98 3.60
C VAL A 115 -2.67 15.30 3.07
N ASP A 116 -2.51 14.52 2.00
CA ASP A 116 -3.55 13.64 1.50
C ASP A 116 -3.31 12.22 2.01
N MET A 117 -4.23 11.72 2.82
CA MET A 117 -4.16 10.37 3.37
C MET A 117 -4.50 9.35 2.30
N VAL A 118 -3.59 8.41 2.05
CA VAL A 118 -3.74 7.32 1.07
C VAL A 118 -4.19 6.03 1.75
N TYR A 119 -3.74 5.80 2.98
CA TYR A 119 -4.06 4.59 3.74
C TYR A 119 -3.97 4.86 5.24
N GLN A 120 -4.87 4.26 6.00
CA GLN A 120 -4.87 4.29 7.46
C GLN A 120 -4.67 2.87 8.00
N GLY A 121 -3.60 2.68 8.77
CA GLY A 121 -3.34 1.50 9.57
C GLY A 121 -3.79 1.68 11.03
N ASP A 122 -3.43 0.75 11.92
CA ASP A 122 -3.85 0.79 13.32
C ASP A 122 -3.18 1.94 14.09
N ASP A 123 -1.89 2.14 13.90
CA ASP A 123 -1.06 3.12 14.60
C ASP A 123 -0.34 4.11 13.67
N TYR A 124 -0.54 3.98 12.37
CA TYR A 124 0.12 4.81 11.36
C TYR A 124 -0.81 5.17 10.21
N VAL A 125 -0.43 6.19 9.47
CA VAL A 125 -1.04 6.56 8.21
C VAL A 125 0.01 6.65 7.12
N LEU A 126 -0.41 6.37 5.88
CA LEU A 126 0.37 6.69 4.70
C LEU A 126 -0.25 7.93 4.05
N VAL A 127 0.58 8.91 3.79
CA VAL A 127 0.20 10.13 3.09
C VAL A 127 0.92 10.21 1.75
N SER A 128 0.27 10.80 0.76
CA SER A 128 0.83 10.95 -0.58
C SER A 128 2.10 11.81 -0.54
N VAL A 129 3.08 11.45 -1.39
CA VAL A 129 4.23 12.33 -1.67
C VAL A 129 3.83 13.27 -2.79
N PRO A 130 3.75 14.59 -2.56
CA PRO A 130 3.41 15.53 -3.61
C PRO A 130 4.43 15.44 -4.75
N GLN A 131 3.94 15.33 -5.98
CA GLN A 131 4.78 15.26 -7.18
C GLN A 131 5.39 16.63 -7.52
N ASN A 132 4.78 17.72 -7.05
CA ASN A 132 5.23 19.08 -7.28
C ASN A 132 5.82 19.66 -5.99
N THR A 133 7.13 19.89 -5.99
CA THR A 133 7.91 20.27 -4.80
C THR A 133 8.18 21.77 -4.69
N ASP A 134 7.48 22.63 -5.42
CA ASP A 134 7.79 24.06 -5.51
C ASP A 134 7.30 24.90 -4.31
N GLY A 135 6.59 24.29 -3.35
CA GLY A 135 6.11 24.99 -2.14
C GLY A 135 6.78 24.51 -0.86
N LEU A 136 7.06 25.43 0.07
CA LEU A 136 7.48 25.14 1.45
C LEU A 136 6.35 24.48 2.29
N ASP A 137 5.13 24.46 1.75
CA ASP A 137 3.92 24.04 2.46
C ASP A 137 3.58 22.55 2.25
N THR A 138 4.39 21.80 1.53
CA THR A 138 4.20 20.37 1.31
C THR A 138 5.14 19.54 2.18
N LEU A 139 4.61 18.42 2.72
CA LEU A 139 5.40 17.47 3.51
C LEU A 139 6.41 16.75 2.61
N ARG A 140 7.66 16.65 3.06
CA ARG A 140 8.77 16.03 2.32
C ARG A 140 9.48 14.98 3.15
N PRO A 141 10.13 13.99 2.51
CA PRO A 141 11.06 13.13 3.21
C PRO A 141 12.17 13.95 3.88
N GLY A 142 12.37 13.72 5.19
CA GLY A 142 13.35 14.45 5.99
C GLY A 142 12.78 15.62 6.81
N ASP A 143 11.51 15.96 6.65
CA ASP A 143 10.84 16.92 7.53
C ASP A 143 10.68 16.32 8.95
N GLU A 144 10.97 17.13 9.97
CA GLU A 144 10.75 16.77 11.37
C GLU A 144 9.30 16.99 11.76
N VAL A 145 8.53 15.90 11.84
CA VAL A 145 7.11 15.94 12.21
C VAL A 145 6.96 15.94 13.73
N ILE A 146 6.16 16.88 14.25
CA ILE A 146 5.89 17.01 15.67
C ILE A 146 4.87 15.94 16.11
N MET A 147 5.26 15.10 17.06
CA MET A 147 4.46 13.96 17.53
C MET A 147 3.54 14.29 18.71
N THR A 148 3.55 15.50 19.23
CA THR A 148 2.77 15.87 20.42
C THR A 148 1.38 16.33 20.02
N GLY A 149 0.34 15.70 20.60
CA GLY A 149 -1.06 16.12 20.49
C GLY A 149 -1.41 17.41 21.24
N VAL A 150 -0.59 18.44 21.09
CA VAL A 150 -0.90 19.79 21.56
C VAL A 150 -1.49 20.52 20.37
N THR A 151 -2.70 21.04 20.54
CA THR A 151 -3.29 22.01 19.60
C THR A 151 -2.38 23.23 19.60
N LEU A 152 -1.44 23.28 18.66
CA LEU A 152 -0.60 24.45 18.46
C LEU A 152 -1.42 25.42 17.63
N ASP A 153 -1.86 26.50 18.25
CA ASP A 153 -2.36 27.65 17.52
C ASP A 153 -1.23 28.15 16.62
N GLY A 154 -1.51 28.35 15.35
CA GLY A 154 -0.61 28.45 14.18
C GLY A 154 0.60 29.39 14.24
N SER A 155 1.26 29.58 15.36
CA SER A 155 2.56 30.29 15.49
C SER A 155 3.20 30.20 16.87
N GLN A 156 3.17 29.04 17.53
CA GLN A 156 3.87 28.94 18.83
C GLN A 156 5.38 28.70 18.64
N ILE A 157 6.18 29.49 19.34
CA ILE A 157 7.63 29.35 19.43
C ILE A 157 7.94 28.09 20.23
N LEU A 158 8.69 27.17 19.65
CA LEU A 158 9.23 26.02 20.36
C LEU A 158 10.32 26.47 21.30
N THR A 159 10.05 26.62 22.60
CA THR A 159 11.05 26.80 23.64
C THR A 159 11.62 25.41 23.96
N GLY A 160 12.82 25.13 23.48
CA GLY A 160 13.61 23.98 23.92
C GLY A 160 14.15 24.30 25.34
N ASP A 161 13.99 23.30 26.22
CA ASP A 161 14.66 23.23 27.51
C ASP A 161 15.93 22.38 27.36
#